data_2cd5c92d91a60794daa9a03d33e77534
#
_entry.id   2cd5c92d91a60794daa9a03d33e77534
#
_cell.length_a   1.000
_cell.length_b   1.000
_cell.length_c   1.000
_cell.angle_alpha   90.00
_cell.angle_beta   90.00
_cell.angle_gamma   90.00
#
_symmetry.space_group_name_H-M   'P 1'
#
loop_
_entity.id
_entity.type
_entity.pdbx_description
1 polymer ?
#
loop_
_entity_poly.entity_id
_entity_poly.type
_entity_poly.pdbx_seq_one_letter_code
_entity_poly.pdbx_strand_id
1 'polypeptide(L)'
;MHEVWHGGDRYSAEITIPGRGDFSYAIESYDHPLATWLHDAEIKIGADVDSELMCTIGHQLFEEVINKDSSAKSLLKPAIAALKDSKIAPLHRFGIASTPEIRAYCAANPLRRLASQTEKYPVRADHPRALVGSWY
;
A
#
# COMPACT_ATOMS: atom_id res chain seq x y z
N MET A 1 2.96 -5.29 -9.22
CA MET A 1 3.74 -6.44 -8.69
C MET A 1 2.82 -7.24 -7.78
N HIS A 2 2.82 -8.53 -7.89
CA HIS A 2 2.00 -9.43 -7.06
C HIS A 2 2.91 -10.51 -6.44
N GLU A 3 2.53 -11.00 -5.27
CA GLU A 3 3.23 -12.08 -4.60
C GLU A 3 3.00 -13.39 -5.37
N VAL A 4 4.08 -14.13 -5.65
CA VAL A 4 4.02 -15.38 -6.44
C VAL A 4 3.61 -16.55 -5.56
N TRP A 5 3.99 -16.51 -4.29
CA TRP A 5 3.70 -17.56 -3.32
C TRP A 5 3.42 -16.91 -1.97
N HIS A 6 2.23 -17.12 -1.44
CA HIS A 6 1.81 -16.54 -0.17
C HIS A 6 2.76 -16.94 0.98
N GLY A 7 3.36 -15.93 1.61
CA GLY A 7 4.36 -16.11 2.67
C GLY A 7 5.76 -16.49 2.19
N GLY A 8 6.04 -16.38 0.89
CA GLY A 8 7.34 -16.74 0.31
C GLY A 8 8.25 -15.57 -0.02
N ASP A 9 7.88 -14.35 0.27
CA ASP A 9 8.61 -13.09 -0.02
C ASP A 9 9.08 -12.98 -1.50
N ARG A 10 8.39 -13.67 -2.40
CA ARG A 10 8.67 -13.64 -3.84
C ARG A 10 7.58 -12.90 -4.56
N TYR A 11 7.99 -11.87 -5.27
CA TYR A 11 7.10 -11.00 -6.03
C TYR A 11 7.42 -11.07 -7.52
N SER A 12 6.42 -10.96 -8.36
CA SER A 12 6.57 -10.81 -9.80
C SER A 12 5.78 -9.63 -10.33
N ALA A 13 6.28 -9.05 -11.41
CA ALA A 13 5.58 -8.06 -12.20
C ALA A 13 5.86 -8.31 -13.67
N GLU A 14 4.84 -8.12 -14.50
CA GLU A 14 4.96 -8.14 -15.95
C GLU A 14 4.85 -6.72 -16.47
N ILE A 15 5.78 -6.33 -17.32
CA ILE A 15 5.83 -4.99 -17.90
C ILE A 15 5.90 -5.15 -19.42
N THR A 16 4.91 -4.59 -20.11
CA THR A 16 4.95 -4.52 -21.57
C THR A 16 5.74 -3.30 -22.00
N ILE A 17 6.80 -3.51 -22.77
CA ILE A 17 7.63 -2.44 -23.31
C ILE A 17 6.94 -1.87 -24.56
N PRO A 18 6.70 -0.55 -24.63
CA PRO A 18 5.83 0.05 -25.66
C PRO A 18 6.46 0.13 -27.07
N GLY A 19 7.73 -0.22 -27.23
CA GLY A 19 8.43 -0.15 -28.50
C GLY A 19 9.88 -0.56 -28.43
N ARG A 20 10.64 -0.27 -29.49
CA ARG A 20 12.09 -0.49 -29.52
C ARG A 20 12.83 0.61 -28.80
N GLY A 21 13.95 0.28 -28.20
CA GLY A 21 14.84 1.26 -27.58
C GLY A 21 15.49 0.72 -26.31
N ASP A 22 16.23 1.60 -25.68
CA ASP A 22 16.86 1.34 -24.40
C ASP A 22 15.97 1.86 -23.28
N PHE A 23 15.61 0.97 -22.39
CA PHE A 23 14.76 1.22 -21.23
C PHE A 23 15.53 0.88 -19.96
N SER A 24 15.02 1.29 -18.84
CA SER A 24 15.51 0.83 -17.54
C SER A 24 14.34 0.65 -16.58
N TYR A 25 14.49 -0.29 -15.64
CA TYR A 25 13.57 -0.43 -14.52
C TYR A 25 14.33 -0.37 -13.20
N ALA A 26 13.62 -0.04 -12.15
CA ALA A 26 14.08 -0.15 -10.78
C ALA A 26 12.95 -0.73 -9.93
N ILE A 27 13.30 -1.37 -8.82
CA ILE A 27 12.35 -1.90 -7.84
C ILE A 27 12.35 -0.95 -6.65
N GLU A 28 11.18 -0.46 -6.28
CA GLU A 28 10.98 0.35 -5.09
C GLU A 28 10.26 -0.51 -4.03
N SER A 29 10.77 -0.48 -2.81
CA SER A 29 10.13 -1.05 -1.62
C SER A 29 9.86 0.04 -0.60
N TYR A 30 8.77 -0.07 0.14
CA TYR A 30 8.41 0.89 1.17
C TYR A 30 7.55 0.23 2.24
N ASP A 31 7.59 0.81 3.44
CA ASP A 31 6.67 0.45 4.51
C ASP A 31 5.26 1.01 4.21
N HIS A 32 4.24 0.18 4.46
CA HIS A 32 2.83 0.55 4.25
C HIS A 32 2.05 0.54 5.57
N PRO A 33 2.27 1.54 6.45
CA PRO A 33 1.75 1.52 7.82
C PRO A 33 0.22 1.47 7.89
N LEU A 34 -0.50 2.00 6.88
CA LEU A 34 -1.97 1.91 6.83
C LEU A 34 -2.45 0.46 6.65
N ALA A 35 -1.81 -0.31 5.75
CA ALA A 35 -2.17 -1.71 5.54
C ALA A 35 -1.83 -2.56 6.76
N THR A 36 -0.65 -2.36 7.34
CA THR A 36 -0.23 -3.02 8.57
C THR A 36 -1.21 -2.72 9.70
N TRP A 37 -1.55 -1.44 9.92
CA TRP A 37 -2.51 -1.07 10.95
C TRP A 37 -3.89 -1.69 10.74
N LEU A 38 -4.42 -1.67 9.52
CA LEU A 38 -5.73 -2.28 9.22
C LEU A 38 -5.75 -3.77 9.55
N HIS A 39 -4.67 -4.49 9.20
CA HIS A 39 -4.53 -5.92 9.51
C HIS A 39 -4.42 -6.17 11.01
N ASP A 40 -3.51 -5.48 11.68
CA ASP A 40 -3.26 -5.67 13.11
C ASP A 40 -4.44 -5.25 13.97
N ALA A 41 -5.12 -4.13 13.62
CA ALA A 41 -6.29 -3.66 14.34
C ALA A 41 -7.47 -4.63 14.21
N GLU A 42 -7.67 -5.23 13.04
CA GLU A 42 -8.70 -6.24 12.85
C GLU A 42 -8.53 -7.45 13.79
N ILE A 43 -7.29 -7.94 13.92
CA ILE A 43 -6.96 -9.07 14.80
C ILE A 43 -7.03 -8.66 16.26
N LYS A 44 -6.35 -7.58 16.65
CA LYS A 44 -6.18 -7.17 18.04
C LYS A 44 -7.48 -6.67 18.67
N ILE A 45 -8.22 -5.81 17.95
CA ILE A 45 -9.53 -5.33 18.44
C ILE A 45 -10.55 -6.46 18.49
N GLY A 46 -10.51 -7.40 17.53
CA GLY A 46 -11.35 -8.59 17.56
C GLY A 46 -11.07 -9.51 18.73
N ALA A 47 -9.82 -9.55 19.21
CA ALA A 47 -9.40 -10.31 20.37
C ALA A 47 -9.44 -9.52 21.70
N ASP A 48 -9.88 -8.27 21.67
CA ASP A 48 -9.87 -7.30 22.79
C ASP A 48 -8.47 -7.11 23.41
N VAL A 49 -7.45 -7.10 22.55
CA VAL A 49 -6.04 -6.87 22.91
C VAL A 49 -5.60 -5.53 22.37
N ASP A 50 -5.04 -4.66 23.20
CA ASP A 50 -4.52 -3.36 22.82
C ASP A 50 -5.53 -2.47 22.05
N SER A 51 -6.83 -2.68 22.26
CA SER A 51 -7.90 -2.08 21.46
C SER A 51 -7.83 -0.55 21.41
N GLU A 52 -7.57 0.11 22.56
CA GLU A 52 -7.43 1.58 22.62
C GLU A 52 -6.14 2.06 21.94
N LEU A 53 -5.06 1.29 22.04
CA LEU A 53 -3.83 1.61 21.33
C LEU A 53 -4.03 1.54 19.82
N MET A 54 -4.74 0.53 19.31
CA MET A 54 -5.06 0.41 17.88
C MET A 54 -5.91 1.59 17.39
N CYS A 55 -6.90 2.03 18.18
CA CYS A 55 -7.68 3.23 17.86
C CYS A 55 -6.79 4.50 17.82
N THR A 56 -5.86 4.61 18.76
CA THR A 56 -4.92 5.75 18.82
C THR A 56 -3.99 5.78 17.61
N ILE A 57 -3.38 4.65 17.25
CA ILE A 57 -2.51 4.54 16.07
C ILE A 57 -3.31 4.87 14.80
N GLY A 58 -4.54 4.35 14.68
CA GLY A 58 -5.37 4.57 13.50
C GLY A 58 -5.70 6.02 13.24
N HIS A 59 -6.15 6.77 14.26
CA HIS A 59 -6.46 8.19 14.04
C HIS A 59 -5.20 9.01 13.70
N GLN A 60 -4.05 8.69 14.30
CA GLN A 60 -2.79 9.38 13.98
C GLN A 60 -2.35 9.13 12.52
N LEU A 61 -2.47 7.89 12.05
CA LEU A 61 -2.18 7.56 10.65
C LEU A 61 -3.12 8.29 9.68
N PHE A 62 -4.40 8.34 9.98
CA PHE A 62 -5.36 9.07 9.13
C PHE A 62 -5.14 10.58 9.15
N GLU A 63 -4.73 11.16 10.28
CA GLU A 63 -4.34 12.56 10.35
C GLU A 63 -3.10 12.85 9.49
N GLU A 64 -2.11 11.95 9.49
CA GLU A 64 -0.95 12.06 8.59
C GLU A 64 -1.36 12.02 7.12
N VAL A 65 -2.30 11.12 6.75
CA VAL A 65 -2.85 11.06 5.39
C VAL A 65 -3.48 12.39 5.00
N ILE A 66 -4.36 12.95 5.83
CA ILE A 66 -5.04 14.22 5.53
C ILE A 66 -4.03 15.39 5.40
N ASN A 67 -2.95 15.35 6.17
CA ASN A 67 -1.90 16.37 6.10
C ASN A 67 -1.11 16.30 4.78
N LYS A 68 -0.97 15.10 4.20
CA LYS A 68 -0.30 14.88 2.89
C LYS A 68 -1.26 15.05 1.72
N ASP A 69 -2.50 14.59 1.88
CA ASP A 69 -3.56 14.65 0.87
C ASP A 69 -4.85 15.17 1.47
N SER A 70 -5.08 16.47 1.28
CA SER A 70 -6.28 17.12 1.79
C SER A 70 -7.59 16.64 1.14
N SER A 71 -7.53 15.97 -0.02
CA SER A 71 -8.70 15.41 -0.71
C SER A 71 -9.32 14.25 0.09
N ALA A 72 -8.52 13.52 0.88
CA ALA A 72 -8.97 12.45 1.75
C ALA A 72 -9.79 12.92 2.96
N LYS A 73 -9.81 14.22 3.22
CA LYS A 73 -10.42 14.78 4.44
C LYS A 73 -11.89 14.44 4.60
N SER A 74 -12.67 14.49 3.54
CA SER A 74 -14.11 14.17 3.57
C SER A 74 -14.36 12.70 3.92
N LEU A 75 -13.50 11.81 3.44
CA LEU A 75 -13.58 10.37 3.68
C LEU A 75 -13.12 9.99 5.09
N LEU A 76 -11.97 10.54 5.52
CA LEU A 76 -11.29 10.07 6.74
C LEU A 76 -11.72 10.84 8.02
N LYS A 77 -12.25 12.06 7.91
CA LYS A 77 -12.63 12.85 9.08
C LYS A 77 -13.65 12.14 9.99
N PRO A 78 -14.71 11.48 9.48
CA PRO A 78 -15.64 10.72 10.32
C PRO A 78 -14.96 9.55 11.04
N ALA A 79 -14.04 8.85 10.36
CA ALA A 79 -13.29 7.74 10.93
C ALA A 79 -12.35 8.21 12.06
N ILE A 80 -11.64 9.33 11.86
CA ILE A 80 -10.81 9.95 12.90
C ILE A 80 -11.65 10.32 14.12
N ALA A 81 -12.80 10.93 13.92
CA ALA A 81 -13.69 11.31 15.02
C ALA A 81 -14.18 10.09 15.80
N ALA A 82 -14.55 9.02 15.11
CA ALA A 82 -14.98 7.78 15.72
C ALA A 82 -13.83 7.11 16.52
N LEU A 83 -12.63 7.01 15.94
CA LEU A 83 -11.47 6.42 16.60
C LEU A 83 -11.07 7.16 17.89
N LYS A 84 -11.30 8.47 17.96
CA LYS A 84 -11.04 9.30 19.14
C LYS A 84 -12.14 9.25 20.20
N ASP A 85 -13.34 8.81 19.88
CA ASP A 85 -14.46 8.80 20.81
C ASP A 85 -14.44 7.58 21.73
N SER A 86 -13.86 7.72 22.92
CA SER A 86 -13.80 6.67 23.93
C SER A 86 -15.16 6.19 24.47
N LYS A 87 -16.27 6.87 24.14
CA LYS A 87 -17.61 6.44 24.50
C LYS A 87 -18.14 5.33 23.60
N ILE A 88 -17.52 5.14 22.43
CA ILE A 88 -17.89 4.11 21.46
C ILE A 88 -16.95 2.90 21.68
N ALA A 89 -17.51 1.70 21.66
CA ALA A 89 -16.71 0.48 21.79
C ALA A 89 -15.67 0.37 20.66
N PRO A 90 -14.41 -0.10 20.93
CA PRO A 90 -13.33 -0.14 19.95
C PRO A 90 -13.69 -0.87 18.67
N LEU A 91 -14.40 -1.98 18.75
CA LEU A 91 -14.85 -2.75 17.59
C LEU A 91 -15.76 -1.92 16.67
N HIS A 92 -16.65 -1.13 17.24
CA HIS A 92 -17.54 -0.26 16.47
C HIS A 92 -16.76 0.92 15.83
N ARG A 93 -15.82 1.53 16.60
CA ARG A 93 -14.91 2.55 16.08
C ARG A 93 -14.11 2.05 14.88
N PHE A 94 -13.56 0.84 15.01
CA PHE A 94 -12.82 0.20 13.93
C PHE A 94 -13.71 -0.09 12.71
N GLY A 95 -14.96 -0.54 12.92
CA GLY A 95 -15.93 -0.73 11.82
C GLY A 95 -16.12 0.53 10.99
N ILE A 96 -16.23 1.70 11.65
CA ILE A 96 -16.35 3.01 10.97
C ILE A 96 -15.04 3.37 10.23
N ALA A 97 -13.88 3.00 10.79
CA ALA A 97 -12.56 3.33 10.25
C ALA A 97 -12.05 2.34 9.20
N SER A 98 -12.76 1.23 8.95
CA SER A 98 -12.34 0.16 8.04
C SER A 98 -13.39 -0.18 6.99
N THR A 99 -14.22 0.79 6.59
CA THR A 99 -15.19 0.60 5.51
C THR A 99 -14.51 0.21 4.19
N PRO A 100 -15.21 -0.45 3.26
CA PRO A 100 -14.65 -0.80 1.95
C PRO A 100 -14.00 0.38 1.22
N GLU A 101 -14.61 1.56 1.31
CA GLU A 101 -14.11 2.78 0.67
C GLU A 101 -12.80 3.25 1.31
N ILE A 102 -12.69 3.21 2.65
CA ILE A 102 -11.46 3.57 3.37
C ILE A 102 -10.35 2.55 3.06
N ARG A 103 -10.68 1.24 3.08
CA ARG A 103 -9.72 0.18 2.72
C ARG A 103 -9.21 0.36 1.29
N ALA A 104 -10.08 0.63 0.33
CA ALA A 104 -9.70 0.88 -1.06
C ALA A 104 -8.82 2.13 -1.20
N TYR A 105 -9.17 3.22 -0.51
CA TYR A 105 -8.35 4.43 -0.47
C TYR A 105 -6.96 4.14 0.09
N CYS A 106 -6.85 3.48 1.24
CA CYS A 106 -5.56 3.13 1.85
C CYS A 106 -4.69 2.26 0.94
N ALA A 107 -5.28 1.29 0.26
CA ALA A 107 -4.57 0.43 -0.69
C ALA A 107 -4.03 1.20 -1.89
N ALA A 108 -4.80 2.18 -2.40
CA ALA A 108 -4.39 3.00 -3.55
C ALA A 108 -3.39 4.10 -3.18
N ASN A 109 -3.36 4.54 -1.91
CA ASN A 109 -2.58 5.69 -1.45
C ASN A 109 -1.69 5.34 -0.25
N PRO A 110 -0.67 4.47 -0.43
CA PRO A 110 0.25 4.11 0.65
C PRO A 110 1.06 5.31 1.14
N LEU A 111 1.30 5.40 2.44
CA LEU A 111 2.11 6.48 3.03
C LEU A 111 3.59 6.43 2.63
N ARG A 112 4.08 5.32 2.10
CA ARG A 112 5.45 5.12 1.58
C ARG A 112 6.54 5.58 2.54
N ARG A 113 6.50 5.11 3.77
CA ARG A 113 7.58 5.35 4.72
C ARG A 113 8.77 4.43 4.38
N LEU A 114 9.97 4.85 4.76
CA LEU A 114 11.20 4.06 4.59
C LEU A 114 11.38 3.55 3.14
N ALA A 115 11.02 4.36 2.15
CA ALA A 115 11.16 3.99 0.75
C ALA A 115 12.64 3.79 0.39
N SER A 116 12.93 2.66 -0.24
CA SER A 116 14.22 2.33 -0.82
C SER A 116 14.05 1.88 -2.26
N GLN A 117 15.06 2.13 -3.07
CA GLN A 117 15.03 1.79 -4.49
C GLN A 117 16.33 1.08 -4.88
N THR A 118 16.22 0.07 -5.73
CA THR A 118 17.40 -0.54 -6.34
C THR A 118 18.06 0.40 -7.32
N GLU A 119 19.28 0.05 -7.76
CA GLU A 119 19.85 0.63 -8.97
C GLU A 119 18.93 0.40 -10.18
N LYS A 120 19.14 1.19 -11.23
CA LYS A 120 18.42 1.02 -12.49
C LYS A 120 19.02 -0.12 -13.29
N TYR A 121 18.21 -1.09 -13.65
CA TYR A 121 18.58 -2.21 -14.50
C TYR A 121 18.27 -1.88 -15.97
N PRO A 122 19.25 -1.89 -16.86
CA PRO A 122 19.00 -1.62 -18.27
C PRO A 122 18.25 -2.78 -18.94
N VAL A 123 17.34 -2.42 -19.83
CA VAL A 123 16.61 -3.38 -20.69
C VAL A 123 16.61 -2.82 -22.11
N ARG A 124 17.15 -3.61 -23.05
CA ARG A 124 17.12 -3.27 -24.46
C ARG A 124 15.99 -4.03 -25.16
N ALA A 125 15.10 -3.32 -25.80
CA ALA A 125 14.06 -3.89 -26.63
C ALA A 125 14.42 -3.75 -28.10
N ASP A 126 14.80 -4.87 -28.72
CA ASP A 126 15.17 -4.96 -30.11
C ASP A 126 14.00 -5.45 -30.98
N HIS A 127 14.21 -5.45 -32.31
CA HIS A 127 13.25 -6.04 -33.23
C HIS A 127 13.09 -7.53 -32.96
N PRO A 128 11.87 -8.12 -33.09
CA PRO A 128 11.67 -9.57 -32.89
C PRO A 128 12.57 -10.48 -33.71
N ARG A 129 13.10 -9.96 -34.85
CA ARG A 129 14.02 -10.66 -35.72
C ARG A 129 15.51 -10.28 -35.52
N ALA A 130 15.82 -9.45 -34.54
CA ALA A 130 17.21 -9.00 -34.31
C ALA A 130 18.17 -10.14 -33.91
N LEU A 131 17.62 -11.25 -33.39
CA LEU A 131 18.39 -12.44 -33.02
C LEU A 131 18.48 -13.48 -34.15
N VAL A 132 17.86 -13.20 -35.31
CA VAL A 132 17.93 -14.10 -36.48
C VAL A 132 18.92 -13.52 -37.47
N GLY A 133 20.16 -14.05 -37.46
CA GLY A 133 21.17 -13.74 -38.46
C GLY A 133 21.14 -14.78 -39.57
N SER A 134 21.18 -14.31 -40.82
CA SER A 134 21.48 -15.19 -41.96
C SER A 134 22.92 -14.89 -42.44
N TRP A 135 23.70 -15.94 -42.56
CA TRP A 135 25.02 -15.88 -43.18
C TRP A 135 24.84 -16.33 -44.64
N TYR A 136 25.32 -15.53 -45.55
CA TYR A 136 25.41 -15.87 -46.97
C TYR A 136 26.85 -16.18 -47.32
#